data_af1e5106cf38e5c8bc36393286156560
#
_entry.id   af1e5106cf38e5c8bc36393286156560
#
_cell.length_a   1.000
_cell.length_b   1.000
_cell.length_c   1.000
_cell.angle_alpha   90.00
_cell.angle_beta   90.00
_cell.angle_gamma   90.00
#
_symmetry.space_group_name_H-M   'P 1'
#
loop_
_entity.id
_entity.type
_entity.pdbx_description
1 polymer ?
#
loop_
_entity_poly.entity_id
_entity_poly.type
_entity_poly.pdbx_seq_one_letter_code
_entity_poly.pdbx_strand_id
1 'polypeptide(L)'
;MSVFLTVLLLLAPVKVERGRFVITKDGKTIGTDEFSISKRGPGYFLEGKTTIGDLVISSQMELDDKLAVTSYQASSREGSIHVKVTKPVSELQSVVNGETSSTDFRFPDGGVILDNNFFHHYLILLYRAQTGQNSFSVFVPQDMRLGTATVRSTRPRTYDLQVGDVRMEATTDADGSLTRLSVPSANVIVQR
;
A
#
# COMPACT_ATOMS: atom_id res chain seq x y z
N MET A 1 5.82 -40.22 -25.62
CA MET A 1 4.79 -39.71 -24.73
C MET A 1 5.41 -38.63 -23.86
N SER A 2 5.13 -37.36 -24.18
CA SER A 2 5.64 -36.21 -23.39
C SER A 2 4.62 -35.88 -22.32
N VAL A 3 4.99 -36.04 -21.04
CA VAL A 3 4.15 -35.66 -19.90
C VAL A 3 4.35 -34.18 -19.69
N PHE A 4 3.37 -33.35 -20.08
CA PHE A 4 3.31 -31.93 -19.69
C PHE A 4 2.98 -31.84 -18.18
N LEU A 5 3.97 -31.52 -17.38
CA LEU A 5 3.77 -31.17 -15.96
C LEU A 5 3.18 -29.77 -15.91
N THR A 6 1.85 -29.67 -15.78
CA THR A 6 1.17 -28.39 -15.53
C THR A 6 1.45 -28.00 -14.08
N VAL A 7 2.39 -27.09 -13.89
CA VAL A 7 2.60 -26.44 -12.59
C VAL A 7 1.42 -25.52 -12.33
N LEU A 8 0.48 -25.96 -11.51
CA LEU A 8 -0.60 -25.13 -10.99
C LEU A 8 0.05 -24.14 -9.99
N LEU A 9 0.33 -22.92 -10.42
CA LEU A 9 0.68 -21.85 -9.49
C LEU A 9 -0.57 -21.59 -8.63
N LEU A 10 -0.59 -22.15 -7.44
CA LEU A 10 -1.53 -21.77 -6.40
C LEU A 10 -1.19 -20.34 -5.99
N LEU A 11 -1.93 -19.37 -6.50
CA LEU A 11 -1.92 -18.00 -6.01
C LEU A 11 -2.25 -18.06 -4.51
N ALA A 12 -1.28 -17.71 -3.67
CA ALA A 12 -1.53 -17.61 -2.25
C ALA A 12 -2.65 -16.57 -2.04
N PRO A 13 -3.77 -16.96 -1.40
CA PRO A 13 -4.86 -16.02 -1.16
C PRO A 13 -4.35 -14.87 -0.29
N VAL A 14 -4.81 -13.65 -0.59
CA VAL A 14 -4.54 -12.49 0.27
C VAL A 14 -5.02 -12.81 1.67
N LYS A 15 -4.15 -12.64 2.64
CA LYS A 15 -4.45 -12.92 4.02
C LYS A 15 -5.39 -11.85 4.59
N VAL A 16 -6.54 -12.27 5.08
CA VAL A 16 -7.39 -11.43 5.93
C VAL A 16 -6.66 -11.29 7.27
N GLU A 17 -6.24 -10.07 7.60
CA GLU A 17 -5.44 -9.84 8.80
C GLU A 17 -5.71 -8.48 9.43
N ARG A 18 -5.37 -8.38 10.72
CA ARG A 18 -5.28 -7.13 11.47
C ARG A 18 -3.90 -7.02 12.06
N GLY A 19 -3.38 -5.81 12.14
CA GLY A 19 -2.08 -5.59 12.71
C GLY A 19 -1.87 -4.16 13.18
N ARG A 20 -0.75 -4.01 13.85
CA ARG A 20 -0.23 -2.72 14.31
C ARG A 20 1.26 -2.71 14.11
N PHE A 21 1.74 -1.67 13.46
CA PHE A 21 3.16 -1.37 13.38
C PHE A 21 3.54 -0.28 14.39
N VAL A 22 4.72 -0.41 14.96
CA VAL A 22 5.39 0.65 15.70
C VAL A 22 6.36 1.34 14.73
N ILE A 23 6.29 2.66 14.69
CA ILE A 23 7.12 3.50 13.81
C ILE A 23 8.23 4.11 14.68
N THR A 24 9.48 3.83 14.29
CA THR A 24 10.65 4.42 14.95
C THR A 24 11.42 5.25 13.93
N LYS A 25 11.94 6.38 14.38
CA LYS A 25 12.87 7.25 13.63
C LYS A 25 14.05 7.60 14.52
N ASP A 26 15.27 7.43 14.00
CA ASP A 26 16.52 7.65 14.75
C ASP A 26 16.53 6.89 16.10
N GLY A 27 15.99 5.66 16.12
CA GLY A 27 15.91 4.79 17.30
C GLY A 27 14.83 5.18 18.32
N LYS A 28 14.02 6.23 18.08
CA LYS A 28 12.94 6.66 18.96
C LYS A 28 11.59 6.30 18.36
N THR A 29 10.68 5.77 19.16
CA THR A 29 9.28 5.59 18.75
C THR A 29 8.64 6.94 18.51
N ILE A 30 8.10 7.13 17.31
CA ILE A 30 7.41 8.37 16.90
C ILE A 30 5.92 8.16 16.65
N GLY A 31 5.46 6.91 16.50
CA GLY A 31 4.05 6.65 16.21
C GLY A 31 3.72 5.19 15.99
N THR A 32 2.52 4.98 15.48
CA THR A 32 1.97 3.66 15.15
C THR A 32 1.13 3.73 13.88
N ASP A 33 1.01 2.58 13.21
CA ASP A 33 0.14 2.40 12.06
C ASP A 33 -0.69 1.13 12.26
N GLU A 34 -1.97 1.29 12.57
CA GLU A 34 -2.93 0.21 12.77
C GLU A 34 -3.70 -0.07 11.49
N PHE A 35 -3.93 -1.32 11.15
CA PHE A 35 -4.60 -1.67 9.90
C PHE A 35 -5.43 -2.95 10.00
N SER A 36 -6.36 -3.10 9.06
CA SER A 36 -7.03 -4.37 8.79
C SER A 36 -7.23 -4.58 7.28
N ILE A 37 -7.06 -5.81 6.82
CA ILE A 37 -7.48 -6.27 5.49
C ILE A 37 -8.61 -7.25 5.69
N SER A 38 -9.73 -7.01 5.03
CA SER A 38 -10.92 -7.86 5.06
C SER A 38 -11.40 -8.20 3.66
N LYS A 39 -12.09 -9.34 3.52
CA LYS A 39 -12.79 -9.69 2.27
C LYS A 39 -14.05 -8.84 2.15
N ARG A 40 -14.28 -8.25 0.96
CA ARG A 40 -15.50 -7.50 0.65
C ARG A 40 -16.03 -7.89 -0.73
N GLY A 41 -17.09 -8.67 -0.76
CA GLY A 41 -17.58 -9.24 -2.03
C GLY A 41 -16.48 -10.04 -2.76
N PRO A 42 -16.25 -9.79 -4.05
CA PRO A 42 -15.18 -10.44 -4.79
C PRO A 42 -13.78 -9.90 -4.44
N GLY A 43 -13.69 -8.67 -3.93
CA GLY A 43 -12.45 -7.95 -3.64
C GLY A 43 -12.09 -7.90 -2.17
N TYR A 44 -11.31 -6.88 -1.83
CA TYR A 44 -10.79 -6.66 -0.48
C TYR A 44 -10.99 -5.20 -0.04
N PHE A 45 -10.95 -5.01 1.26
CA PHE A 45 -11.02 -3.71 1.89
C PHE A 45 -9.84 -3.59 2.87
N LEU A 46 -8.97 -2.62 2.62
CA LEU A 46 -7.87 -2.24 3.49
C LEU A 46 -8.25 -0.95 4.19
N GLU A 47 -8.21 -0.95 5.49
CA GLU A 47 -8.37 0.25 6.31
C GLU A 47 -7.20 0.39 7.26
N GLY A 48 -6.86 1.62 7.62
CA GLY A 48 -5.80 1.86 8.57
C GLY A 48 -5.88 3.24 9.21
N LYS A 49 -5.13 3.35 10.31
CA LYS A 49 -4.99 4.59 11.08
C LYS A 49 -3.55 4.75 11.50
N THR A 50 -2.92 5.79 11.02
CA THR A 50 -1.55 6.17 11.41
C THR A 50 -1.60 7.31 12.41
N THR A 51 -0.81 7.19 13.47
CA THR A 51 -0.62 8.24 14.48
C THR A 51 0.87 8.52 14.57
N ILE A 52 1.31 9.76 14.31
CA ILE A 52 2.70 10.22 14.45
C ILE A 52 2.68 11.57 15.19
N GLY A 53 3.13 11.57 16.44
CA GLY A 53 2.95 12.74 17.33
C GLY A 53 1.46 13.11 17.42
N ASP A 54 1.14 14.36 17.11
CA ASP A 54 -0.25 14.86 17.11
C ASP A 54 -1.01 14.61 15.82
N LEU A 55 -0.33 14.13 14.78
CA LEU A 55 -0.93 13.81 13.49
C LEU A 55 -1.65 12.47 13.58
N VAL A 56 -2.95 12.48 13.30
CA VAL A 56 -3.79 11.29 13.17
C VAL A 56 -4.42 11.30 11.80
N ILE A 57 -4.13 10.27 11.00
CA ILE A 57 -4.65 10.09 9.65
C ILE A 57 -5.31 8.72 9.55
N SER A 58 -6.50 8.66 8.96
CA SER A 58 -7.17 7.40 8.65
C SER A 58 -7.25 7.20 7.14
N SER A 59 -7.15 5.96 6.68
CA SER A 59 -7.33 5.62 5.27
C SER A 59 -8.25 4.42 5.08
N GLN A 60 -8.90 4.38 3.93
CA GLN A 60 -9.72 3.27 3.46
C GLN A 60 -9.43 3.06 1.98
N MET A 61 -9.24 1.81 1.57
CA MET A 61 -8.94 1.44 0.20
C MET A 61 -9.77 0.23 -0.21
N GLU A 62 -10.58 0.38 -1.26
CA GLU A 62 -11.26 -0.74 -1.90
C GLU A 62 -10.40 -1.30 -3.01
N LEU A 63 -10.30 -2.61 -3.05
CA LEU A 63 -9.46 -3.36 -3.97
C LEU A 63 -10.32 -4.42 -4.67
N ASP A 64 -10.04 -4.66 -5.95
CA ASP A 64 -10.63 -5.80 -6.66
C ASP A 64 -10.00 -7.14 -6.21
N ASP A 65 -10.38 -8.23 -6.87
CA ASP A 65 -9.87 -9.58 -6.60
C ASP A 65 -8.38 -9.77 -6.94
N LYS A 66 -7.80 -8.85 -7.73
CA LYS A 66 -6.37 -8.79 -8.09
C LYS A 66 -5.59 -7.77 -7.30
N LEU A 67 -6.20 -7.18 -6.27
CA LEU A 67 -5.65 -6.10 -5.47
C LEU A 67 -5.34 -4.81 -6.25
N ALA A 68 -6.03 -4.57 -7.36
CA ALA A 68 -6.02 -3.26 -7.99
C ALA A 68 -6.98 -2.31 -7.26
N VAL A 69 -6.56 -1.07 -7.08
CA VAL A 69 -7.37 -0.06 -6.37
C VAL A 69 -8.59 0.31 -7.20
N THR A 70 -9.76 0.31 -6.56
CA THR A 70 -11.03 0.78 -7.14
C THR A 70 -11.53 2.07 -6.48
N SER A 71 -11.22 2.27 -5.20
CA SER A 71 -11.51 3.50 -4.47
C SER A 71 -10.50 3.68 -3.34
N TYR A 72 -10.21 4.92 -3.01
CA TYR A 72 -9.35 5.29 -1.90
C TYR A 72 -9.86 6.55 -1.21
N GLN A 73 -9.79 6.57 0.11
CA GLN A 73 -10.09 7.74 0.91
C GLN A 73 -9.05 7.86 2.03
N ALA A 74 -8.57 9.08 2.25
CA ALA A 74 -7.80 9.43 3.45
C ALA A 74 -8.41 10.66 4.11
N SER A 75 -8.30 10.74 5.43
CA SER A 75 -8.80 11.87 6.19
C SER A 75 -7.95 12.14 7.42
N SER A 76 -7.82 13.42 7.73
CA SER A 76 -7.18 13.95 8.94
C SER A 76 -8.02 15.09 9.51
N ARG A 77 -7.52 15.72 10.58
CA ARG A 77 -8.14 16.95 11.10
C ARG A 77 -8.10 18.11 10.09
N GLU A 78 -7.13 18.11 9.18
CA GLU A 78 -6.87 19.22 8.25
C GLU A 78 -7.65 19.08 6.94
N GLY A 79 -8.16 17.88 6.65
CA GLY A 79 -8.93 17.64 5.43
C GLY A 79 -9.04 16.18 5.05
N SER A 80 -9.52 15.97 3.83
CA SER A 80 -9.70 14.63 3.27
C SER A 80 -9.37 14.59 1.77
N ILE A 81 -9.00 13.40 1.31
CA ILE A 81 -8.78 13.07 -0.10
C ILE A 81 -9.65 11.86 -0.42
N HIS A 82 -10.33 11.90 -1.54
CA HIS A 82 -11.08 10.77 -2.08
C HIS A 82 -10.68 10.55 -3.55
N VAL A 83 -10.27 9.34 -3.87
CA VAL A 83 -9.95 8.90 -5.24
C VAL A 83 -10.96 7.85 -5.67
N LYS A 84 -11.69 8.14 -6.74
CA LYS A 84 -12.58 7.20 -7.41
C LYS A 84 -11.92 6.74 -8.70
N VAL A 85 -11.56 5.45 -8.75
CA VAL A 85 -10.89 4.88 -9.92
C VAL A 85 -11.95 4.41 -10.92
N THR A 86 -12.04 5.09 -12.05
CA THR A 86 -12.92 4.76 -13.16
C THR A 86 -12.17 4.85 -14.48
N LYS A 87 -12.68 4.19 -15.53
CA LYS A 87 -12.12 4.25 -16.88
C LYS A 87 -13.06 5.03 -17.80
N PRO A 88 -12.53 5.83 -18.70
CA PRO A 88 -11.11 6.11 -18.99
C PRO A 88 -10.48 7.18 -18.08
N VAL A 89 -11.27 7.83 -17.22
CA VAL A 89 -10.87 8.96 -16.38
C VAL A 89 -11.31 8.69 -14.95
N SER A 90 -10.39 8.86 -14.03
CA SER A 90 -10.61 8.79 -12.58
C SER A 90 -10.72 10.19 -11.99
N GLU A 91 -11.33 10.30 -10.84
CA GLU A 91 -11.55 11.56 -10.14
C GLU A 91 -10.81 11.55 -8.79
N LEU A 92 -10.14 12.65 -8.47
CA LEU A 92 -9.65 12.96 -7.13
C LEU A 92 -10.40 14.18 -6.61
N GLN A 93 -11.07 14.01 -5.48
CA GLN A 93 -11.64 15.10 -4.70
C GLN A 93 -10.80 15.35 -3.46
N SER A 94 -10.54 16.60 -3.13
CA SER A 94 -9.90 16.97 -1.87
C SER A 94 -10.70 18.05 -1.16
N VAL A 95 -10.69 17.98 0.17
CA VAL A 95 -11.25 19.00 1.06
C VAL A 95 -10.14 19.46 1.98
N VAL A 96 -9.78 20.73 1.90
CA VAL A 96 -8.76 21.35 2.74
C VAL A 96 -9.34 22.65 3.33
N ASN A 97 -9.35 22.78 4.65
CA ASN A 97 -9.92 23.95 5.34
C ASN A 97 -11.37 24.27 4.94
N GLY A 98 -12.16 23.24 4.58
CA GLY A 98 -13.54 23.37 4.14
C GLY A 98 -13.71 23.72 2.66
N GLU A 99 -12.66 23.96 1.93
CA GLU A 99 -12.68 24.17 0.48
C GLU A 99 -12.56 22.83 -0.25
N THR A 100 -13.48 22.58 -1.18
CA THR A 100 -13.50 21.36 -2.00
C THR A 100 -12.92 21.65 -3.38
N SER A 101 -12.01 20.80 -3.83
CA SER A 101 -11.53 20.78 -5.21
C SER A 101 -11.69 19.39 -5.81
N SER A 102 -11.83 19.33 -7.14
CA SER A 102 -11.91 18.08 -7.90
C SER A 102 -10.99 18.16 -9.11
N THR A 103 -10.31 17.07 -9.40
CA THR A 103 -9.39 16.94 -10.53
C THR A 103 -9.55 15.60 -11.19
N ASP A 104 -9.75 15.64 -12.50
CA ASP A 104 -9.77 14.44 -13.33
C ASP A 104 -8.35 14.03 -13.74
N PHE A 105 -8.09 12.73 -13.71
CA PHE A 105 -6.80 12.19 -14.10
C PHE A 105 -6.89 10.75 -14.63
N ARG A 106 -5.83 10.29 -15.28
CA ARG A 106 -5.76 8.89 -15.73
C ARG A 106 -5.04 8.06 -14.67
N PHE A 107 -5.80 7.19 -14.01
CA PHE A 107 -5.22 6.18 -13.12
C PHE A 107 -4.67 5.02 -13.95
N PRO A 108 -3.43 4.55 -13.70
CA PRO A 108 -2.84 3.46 -14.48
C PRO A 108 -3.55 2.13 -14.19
N ASP A 109 -3.69 1.32 -15.23
CA ASP A 109 -4.29 -0.01 -15.11
C ASP A 109 -3.52 -0.88 -14.11
N GLY A 110 -4.24 -1.44 -13.14
CA GLY A 110 -3.62 -2.22 -12.06
C GLY A 110 -2.69 -1.41 -11.16
N GLY A 111 -2.82 -0.09 -11.16
CA GLY A 111 -2.04 0.80 -10.30
C GLY A 111 -2.30 0.57 -8.82
N VAL A 112 -1.37 1.02 -8.00
CA VAL A 112 -1.47 1.03 -6.53
C VAL A 112 -1.42 2.47 -6.02
N ILE A 113 -2.04 2.71 -4.87
CA ILE A 113 -1.92 3.97 -4.15
C ILE A 113 -0.94 3.77 -3.01
N LEU A 114 0.11 4.60 -2.99
CA LEU A 114 1.03 4.73 -1.86
C LEU A 114 0.93 6.16 -1.36
N ASP A 115 0.12 6.35 -0.35
CA ASP A 115 -0.03 7.65 0.27
C ASP A 115 1.02 7.84 1.37
N ASN A 116 1.46 9.08 1.58
CA ASN A 116 2.47 9.39 2.58
C ASN A 116 2.00 9.03 4.00
N ASN A 117 2.91 8.52 4.83
CA ASN A 117 2.68 8.11 6.22
C ASN A 117 1.80 6.86 6.43
N PHE A 118 1.38 6.17 5.39
CA PHE A 118 0.64 4.90 5.52
C PHE A 118 1.51 3.71 5.16
N PHE A 119 2.11 3.09 6.16
CA PHE A 119 3.01 1.94 5.94
C PHE A 119 2.25 0.66 5.61
N HIS A 120 1.00 0.53 6.03
CA HIS A 120 0.14 -0.59 5.67
C HIS A 120 -0.19 -0.66 4.17
N HIS A 121 -0.05 0.42 3.40
CA HIS A 121 -0.21 0.39 1.94
C HIS A 121 0.83 -0.51 1.26
N TYR A 122 2.03 -0.67 1.85
CA TYR A 122 3.07 -1.55 1.33
C TYR A 122 2.70 -3.03 1.37
N LEU A 123 1.71 -3.43 2.18
CA LEU A 123 1.16 -4.78 2.17
C LEU A 123 0.67 -5.18 0.78
N ILE A 124 0.01 -4.25 0.07
CA ILE A 124 -0.54 -4.52 -1.27
C ILE A 124 0.59 -4.81 -2.27
N LEU A 125 1.68 -4.04 -2.23
CA LEU A 125 2.85 -4.30 -3.07
C LEU A 125 3.44 -5.68 -2.79
N LEU A 126 3.60 -6.03 -1.51
CA LEU A 126 4.21 -7.30 -1.10
C LEU A 126 3.32 -8.49 -1.45
N TYR A 127 2.00 -8.42 -1.23
CA TYR A 127 1.09 -9.49 -1.63
C TYR A 127 1.10 -9.71 -3.15
N ARG A 128 1.09 -8.65 -3.94
CA ARG A 128 1.19 -8.76 -5.40
C ARG A 128 2.57 -9.25 -5.86
N ALA A 129 3.65 -8.86 -5.16
CA ALA A 129 4.99 -9.36 -5.46
C ALA A 129 5.12 -10.87 -5.20
N GLN A 130 4.46 -11.40 -4.18
CA GLN A 130 4.41 -12.83 -3.89
C GLN A 130 3.68 -13.63 -4.98
N THR A 131 2.82 -12.98 -5.78
CA THR A 131 2.19 -13.60 -6.96
C THR A 131 3.02 -13.45 -8.24
N GLY A 132 4.26 -12.93 -8.14
CA GLY A 132 5.20 -12.80 -9.26
C GLY A 132 5.24 -11.43 -9.93
N GLN A 133 4.41 -10.46 -9.50
CA GLN A 133 4.47 -9.10 -10.01
C GLN A 133 5.57 -8.32 -9.28
N ASN A 134 6.52 -7.76 -10.00
CA ASN A 134 7.69 -7.08 -9.42
C ASN A 134 7.82 -5.60 -9.83
N SER A 135 6.89 -5.09 -10.64
CA SER A 135 6.85 -3.69 -11.05
C SER A 135 5.42 -3.17 -11.01
N PHE A 136 5.24 -1.96 -10.51
CA PHE A 136 3.94 -1.35 -10.23
C PHE A 136 3.92 0.10 -10.66
N SER A 137 2.84 0.52 -11.30
CA SER A 137 2.50 1.95 -11.39
C SER A 137 1.95 2.41 -10.05
N VAL A 138 2.45 3.53 -9.56
CA VAL A 138 2.08 4.10 -8.27
C VAL A 138 1.45 5.46 -8.44
N PHE A 139 0.42 5.75 -7.69
CA PHE A 139 -0.16 7.07 -7.56
C PHE A 139 -0.03 7.54 -6.09
N VAL A 140 0.48 8.77 -5.92
CA VAL A 140 0.59 9.45 -4.62
C VAL A 140 -0.42 10.59 -4.61
N PRO A 141 -1.58 10.43 -3.95
CA PRO A 141 -2.69 11.38 -4.04
C PRO A 141 -2.35 12.79 -3.56
N GLN A 142 -1.61 12.92 -2.44
CA GLN A 142 -1.25 14.23 -1.89
C GLN A 142 -0.43 15.09 -2.85
N ASP A 143 0.42 14.46 -3.66
CA ASP A 143 1.30 15.14 -4.61
C ASP A 143 0.72 15.15 -6.03
N MET A 144 -0.45 14.52 -6.26
CA MET A 144 -1.01 14.28 -7.60
C MET A 144 0.02 13.66 -8.54
N ARG A 145 0.91 12.81 -8.01
CA ARG A 145 2.06 12.30 -8.74
C ARG A 145 1.91 10.84 -9.10
N LEU A 146 2.16 10.55 -10.37
CA LEU A 146 2.37 9.18 -10.86
C LEU A 146 3.85 8.82 -10.77
N GLY A 147 4.13 7.58 -10.45
CA GLY A 147 5.47 7.04 -10.34
C GLY A 147 5.51 5.53 -10.55
N THR A 148 6.63 4.93 -10.20
CA THR A 148 6.82 3.49 -10.26
C THR A 148 7.34 2.96 -8.94
N ALA A 149 6.96 1.72 -8.62
CA ALA A 149 7.59 0.95 -7.56
C ALA A 149 8.09 -0.38 -8.12
N THR A 150 9.22 -0.85 -7.59
CA THR A 150 9.71 -2.21 -7.85
C THR A 150 9.89 -2.96 -6.56
N VAL A 151 9.62 -4.26 -6.59
CA VAL A 151 9.80 -5.18 -5.46
C VAL A 151 10.62 -6.36 -5.95
N ARG A 152 11.76 -6.62 -5.34
CA ARG A 152 12.66 -7.72 -5.66
C ARG A 152 12.86 -8.59 -4.44
N SER A 153 12.58 -9.88 -4.54
CA SER A 153 12.98 -10.84 -3.52
C SER A 153 14.49 -11.03 -3.58
N THR A 154 15.17 -10.81 -2.46
CA THR A 154 16.64 -10.93 -2.34
C THR A 154 17.06 -12.18 -1.59
N ARG A 155 16.25 -12.60 -0.62
CA ARG A 155 16.38 -13.81 0.19
C ARG A 155 14.99 -14.32 0.57
N PRO A 156 14.84 -15.53 1.06
CA PRO A 156 13.56 -15.99 1.59
C PRO A 156 12.98 -14.96 2.57
N ARG A 157 11.77 -14.48 2.29
CA ARG A 157 11.03 -13.50 3.11
C ARG A 157 11.67 -12.12 3.25
N THR A 158 12.63 -11.78 2.38
CA THR A 158 13.26 -10.45 2.36
C THR A 158 13.13 -9.86 0.97
N TYR A 159 12.72 -8.60 0.91
CA TYR A 159 12.42 -7.87 -0.31
C TYR A 159 13.09 -6.51 -0.30
N ASP A 160 13.75 -6.17 -1.41
CA ASP A 160 14.14 -4.80 -1.71
C ASP A 160 12.98 -4.12 -2.44
N LEU A 161 12.56 -2.97 -1.93
CA LEU A 161 11.55 -2.12 -2.54
C LEU A 161 12.21 -0.82 -2.99
N GLN A 162 11.79 -0.34 -4.15
CA GLN A 162 12.16 1.00 -4.60
C GLN A 162 10.88 1.71 -5.06
N VAL A 163 10.62 2.90 -4.51
CA VAL A 163 9.51 3.78 -4.89
C VAL A 163 10.11 5.12 -5.29
N GLY A 164 10.12 5.43 -6.58
CA GLY A 164 10.91 6.55 -7.09
C GLY A 164 12.37 6.40 -6.69
N ASP A 165 12.92 7.39 -5.98
CA ASP A 165 14.31 7.39 -5.49
C ASP A 165 14.46 6.78 -4.10
N VAL A 166 13.37 6.41 -3.42
CA VAL A 166 13.40 5.88 -2.07
C VAL A 166 13.61 4.37 -2.11
N ARG A 167 14.67 3.89 -1.46
CA ARG A 167 14.96 2.46 -1.27
C ARG A 167 14.56 2.03 0.12
N MET A 168 13.96 0.84 0.21
CA MET A 168 13.47 0.25 1.44
C MET A 168 13.77 -1.24 1.45
N GLU A 169 13.90 -1.81 2.63
CA GLU A 169 13.94 -3.26 2.83
C GLU A 169 12.72 -3.71 3.63
N ALA A 170 12.03 -4.73 3.16
CA ALA A 170 10.91 -5.35 3.84
C ALA A 170 11.21 -6.79 4.21
N THR A 171 10.73 -7.23 5.38
CA THR A 171 10.72 -8.64 5.78
C THR A 171 9.31 -9.09 6.08
N THR A 172 9.01 -10.35 5.73
CA THR A 172 7.73 -10.98 6.00
C THR A 172 7.91 -12.18 6.93
N ASP A 173 6.83 -12.60 7.59
CA ASP A 173 6.77 -13.87 8.28
C ASP A 173 6.63 -15.07 7.31
N ALA A 174 6.45 -16.26 7.86
CA ALA A 174 6.28 -17.49 7.08
C ALA A 174 4.99 -17.47 6.23
N ASP A 175 3.98 -16.73 6.67
CA ASP A 175 2.68 -16.58 6.01
C ASP A 175 2.66 -15.44 4.98
N GLY A 176 3.79 -14.74 4.80
CA GLY A 176 3.93 -13.63 3.86
C GLY A 176 3.46 -12.27 4.37
N SER A 177 3.04 -12.16 5.64
CA SER A 177 2.64 -10.87 6.23
C SER A 177 3.87 -10.01 6.54
N LEU A 178 3.78 -8.72 6.25
CA LEU A 178 4.84 -7.74 6.56
C LEU A 178 5.09 -7.69 8.07
N THR A 179 6.34 -7.92 8.48
CA THR A 179 6.78 -7.82 9.88
C THR A 179 7.69 -6.62 10.13
N ARG A 180 8.41 -6.20 9.10
CA ARG A 180 9.34 -5.06 9.19
C ARG A 180 9.47 -4.37 7.84
N LEU A 181 9.50 -3.03 7.86
CA LEU A 181 9.90 -2.17 6.75
C LEU A 181 10.96 -1.20 7.25
N SER A 182 12.08 -1.11 6.55
CA SER A 182 13.17 -0.19 6.85
C SER A 182 13.34 0.81 5.71
N VAL A 183 13.43 2.08 6.04
CA VAL A 183 13.71 3.20 5.10
C VAL A 183 15.03 3.84 5.53
N PRO A 184 16.18 3.33 5.06
CA PRO A 184 17.50 3.76 5.56
C PRO A 184 17.77 5.25 5.34
N SER A 185 17.34 5.81 4.21
CA SER A 185 17.54 7.23 3.88
C SER A 185 16.84 8.19 4.84
N ALA A 186 15.80 7.72 5.56
CA ALA A 186 15.04 8.50 6.53
C ALA A 186 15.29 8.06 7.99
N ASN A 187 16.16 7.05 8.22
CA ASN A 187 16.35 6.38 9.51
C ASN A 187 15.03 5.91 10.15
N VAL A 188 14.07 5.47 9.31
CA VAL A 188 12.77 4.99 9.76
C VAL A 188 12.72 3.47 9.73
N ILE A 189 12.23 2.90 10.81
CA ILE A 189 11.90 1.47 10.91
C ILE A 189 10.45 1.36 11.36
N VAL A 190 9.70 0.52 10.65
CA VAL A 190 8.33 0.17 10.93
C VAL A 190 8.30 -1.31 11.24
N GLN A 191 7.82 -1.69 12.40
CA GLN A 191 7.90 -3.08 12.87
C GLN A 191 6.61 -3.48 13.58
N ARG A 192 6.21 -4.72 13.34
CA ARG A 192 5.06 -5.37 13.98
C ARG A 192 5.40 -5.84 15.38
#